data_5ce6273f170a9947732ed67d0d18bad6
#
_entry.id   5ce6273f170a9947732ed67d0d18bad6
#
_cell.length_a   1.000
_cell.length_b   1.000
_cell.length_c   1.000
_cell.angle_alpha   90.00
_cell.angle_beta   90.00
_cell.angle_gamma   90.00
#
_symmetry.space_group_name_H-M   'P 1'
#
loop_
_entity.id
_entity.type
_entity.pdbx_description
1 polymer ?
#
loop_
_entity_poly.entity_id
_entity_poly.type
_entity_poly.pdbx_seq_one_letter_code
_entity_poly.pdbx_strand_id
1 'polypeptide(L)'
;MARKPLSVLTIGGHPKDAIIDSGGTMANHVAAGDRVTTLCPTHGLSHHTAAIAKYKADRKMPDLEALKSELAQELVDAAAELGVTDVRILGHDDAIPVVVPQIIEEIADVIGDVLPDIIITHAPYDSVPGHAVATEMTLLAMEAASGIRPGKNYPPHKPSQVFFHAVAGRTNVQETNISRVPTHVVDITDSVYKKAAAMNRMRTQGYGPDSPQQRKLGEAIDGHMGIHARIPYAEGFIAHNPSVYTTLPVVIEGERDPSHMTDMLLDNYKPQ
;
A
#
# COMPACT_ATOMS: atom_id res chain seq x y z
N MET A 1 19.56 -12.79 -17.97
CA MET A 1 20.27 -12.27 -16.77
C MET A 1 19.20 -11.94 -15.73
N ALA A 2 19.40 -12.26 -14.45
CA ALA A 2 18.47 -11.81 -13.41
C ALA A 2 18.44 -10.27 -13.40
N ARG A 3 17.26 -9.66 -13.26
CA ARG A 3 17.16 -8.21 -13.11
C ARG A 3 17.83 -7.73 -11.81
N LYS A 4 18.29 -6.50 -11.80
CA LYS A 4 18.82 -5.88 -10.58
C LYS A 4 17.69 -5.79 -9.54
N PRO A 5 17.95 -6.16 -8.27
CA PRO A 5 16.98 -5.94 -7.21
C PRO A 5 16.54 -4.47 -7.13
N LEU A 6 15.25 -4.24 -6.95
CA LEU A 6 14.67 -2.92 -6.78
C LEU A 6 14.58 -2.56 -5.29
N SER A 7 14.46 -1.27 -5.03
CA SER A 7 14.08 -0.70 -3.75
C SER A 7 12.63 -0.18 -3.85
N VAL A 8 11.74 -0.74 -3.04
CA VAL A 8 10.32 -0.40 -3.03
C VAL A 8 9.95 0.20 -1.69
N LEU A 9 9.35 1.38 -1.70
CA LEU A 9 8.83 2.05 -0.51
C LEU A 9 7.31 2.10 -0.59
N THR A 10 6.62 1.44 0.36
CA THR A 10 5.17 1.54 0.49
C THR A 10 4.83 2.54 1.59
N ILE A 11 3.90 3.46 1.35
CA ILE A 11 3.49 4.49 2.31
C ILE A 11 1.99 4.40 2.52
N GLY A 12 1.59 3.98 3.72
CA GLY A 12 0.18 3.95 4.16
C GLY A 12 -0.08 5.06 5.16
N GLY A 13 -1.22 5.73 5.08
CA GLY A 13 -1.59 6.81 6.01
C GLY A 13 -1.66 6.34 7.46
N HIS A 14 -2.18 5.12 7.69
CA HIS A 14 -2.36 4.49 9.00
C HIS A 14 -1.69 3.10 9.05
N PRO A 15 -1.48 2.51 10.25
CA PRO A 15 -0.70 1.27 10.45
C PRO A 15 -1.26 -0.02 9.79
N LYS A 16 -2.17 0.06 8.88
CA LYS A 16 -2.75 -1.11 8.18
C LYS A 16 -2.75 -0.94 6.66
N ASP A 17 -2.72 0.30 6.20
CA ASP A 17 -3.17 0.63 4.84
C ASP A 17 -2.28 -0.03 3.77
N ALA A 18 -0.95 0.08 3.91
CA ALA A 18 -0.02 -0.55 2.96
C ALA A 18 -0.20 -2.07 2.90
N ILE A 19 -0.46 -2.71 4.04
CA ILE A 19 -0.68 -4.17 4.12
C ILE A 19 -1.97 -4.56 3.39
N ILE A 20 -3.04 -3.81 3.62
CA ILE A 20 -4.35 -4.11 3.04
C ILE A 20 -4.36 -3.87 1.54
N ASP A 21 -3.73 -2.78 1.10
CA ASP A 21 -3.88 -2.28 -0.26
C ASP A 21 -2.80 -2.82 -1.22
N SER A 22 -1.64 -3.27 -0.70
CA SER A 22 -0.51 -3.76 -1.51
C SER A 22 0.28 -4.91 -0.89
N GLY A 23 -0.27 -5.61 0.12
CA GLY A 23 0.45 -6.68 0.83
C GLY A 23 0.88 -7.83 -0.07
N GLY A 24 0.04 -8.24 -1.02
CA GLY A 24 0.40 -9.28 -1.99
C GLY A 24 1.54 -8.84 -2.91
N THR A 25 1.49 -7.60 -3.41
CA THR A 25 2.55 -6.98 -4.21
C THR A 25 3.86 -6.87 -3.41
N MET A 26 3.79 -6.43 -2.14
CA MET A 26 4.97 -6.39 -1.26
C MET A 26 5.60 -7.77 -1.14
N ALA A 27 4.80 -8.82 -0.89
CA ALA A 27 5.29 -10.19 -0.78
C ALA A 27 5.91 -10.70 -2.10
N ASN A 28 5.35 -10.32 -3.26
CA ASN A 28 5.91 -10.65 -4.56
C ASN A 28 7.28 -9.99 -4.77
N HIS A 29 7.43 -8.71 -4.43
CA HIS A 29 8.72 -8.00 -4.51
C HIS A 29 9.78 -8.67 -3.61
N VAL A 30 9.41 -8.99 -2.36
CA VAL A 30 10.32 -9.72 -1.45
C VAL A 30 10.73 -11.07 -2.05
N ALA A 31 9.78 -11.83 -2.60
CA ALA A 31 10.08 -13.13 -3.23
C ALA A 31 10.97 -13.00 -4.48
N ALA A 32 10.88 -11.87 -5.19
CA ALA A 32 11.75 -11.54 -6.32
C ALA A 32 13.15 -11.05 -5.90
N GLY A 33 13.44 -10.94 -4.60
CA GLY A 33 14.72 -10.48 -4.06
C GLY A 33 14.84 -8.96 -3.98
N ASP A 34 13.75 -8.22 -4.08
CA ASP A 34 13.72 -6.78 -3.90
C ASP A 34 13.76 -6.39 -2.42
N ARG A 35 14.26 -5.19 -2.14
CA ARG A 35 14.18 -4.58 -0.82
C ARG A 35 12.86 -3.82 -0.70
N VAL A 36 12.03 -4.20 0.25
CA VAL A 36 10.77 -3.54 0.54
C VAL A 36 10.83 -2.86 1.91
N THR A 37 10.52 -1.56 1.92
CA THR A 37 10.34 -0.76 3.14
C THR A 37 8.89 -0.34 3.22
N THR A 38 8.26 -0.42 4.39
CA THR A 38 6.95 0.17 4.63
C THR A 38 7.05 1.34 5.60
N LEU A 39 6.39 2.44 5.25
CA LEU A 39 6.34 3.67 6.05
C LEU A 39 4.90 4.00 6.44
N CYS A 40 4.71 4.31 7.70
CA CYS A 40 3.45 4.81 8.24
C CYS A 40 3.68 6.17 8.93
N PRO A 41 3.16 7.29 8.38
CA PRO A 41 3.35 8.61 8.97
C PRO A 41 2.60 8.82 10.28
N THR A 42 1.41 8.22 10.46
CA THR A 42 0.56 8.49 11.61
C THR A 42 0.37 7.26 12.50
N HIS A 43 -0.16 7.48 13.69
CA HIS A 43 -0.45 6.37 14.62
C HIS A 43 -1.85 5.75 14.42
N GLY A 44 -2.75 6.35 13.63
CA GLY A 44 -4.05 5.77 13.26
C GLY A 44 -5.08 5.68 14.40
N LEU A 45 -4.96 6.49 15.46
CA LEU A 45 -5.83 6.39 16.64
C LEU A 45 -7.18 7.07 16.46
N SER A 46 -7.23 8.17 15.73
CA SER A 46 -8.39 9.08 15.75
C SER A 46 -9.68 8.42 15.27
N HIS A 47 -9.56 7.48 14.34
CA HIS A 47 -10.70 6.71 13.82
C HIS A 47 -10.60 5.21 14.15
N HIS A 48 -9.85 4.87 15.21
CA HIS A 48 -9.67 3.47 15.60
C HIS A 48 -10.96 2.85 16.13
N THR A 49 -11.54 1.96 15.37
CA THR A 49 -12.90 1.43 15.61
C THR A 49 -13.04 0.77 16.97
N ALA A 50 -12.05 -0.04 17.42
CA ALA A 50 -12.11 -0.72 18.70
C ALA A 50 -12.02 0.28 19.87
N ALA A 51 -11.17 1.32 19.77
CA ALA A 51 -11.07 2.37 20.79
C ALA A 51 -12.37 3.16 20.92
N ILE A 52 -12.97 3.54 19.79
CA ILE A 52 -14.26 4.24 19.76
C ILE A 52 -15.36 3.35 20.36
N ALA A 53 -15.42 2.07 19.99
CA ALA A 53 -16.40 1.13 20.53
C ALA A 53 -16.25 0.96 22.04
N LYS A 54 -15.01 0.82 22.52
CA LYS A 54 -14.72 0.71 23.95
C LYS A 54 -15.13 1.98 24.72
N TYR A 55 -14.79 3.16 24.18
CA TYR A 55 -15.24 4.42 24.76
C TYR A 55 -16.77 4.51 24.85
N LYS A 56 -17.48 4.12 23.79
CA LYS A 56 -18.95 4.12 23.78
C LYS A 56 -19.56 3.19 24.84
N ALA A 57 -18.93 2.02 25.06
CA ALA A 57 -19.39 1.05 26.05
C ALA A 57 -19.09 1.50 27.48
N ASP A 58 -17.86 1.88 27.76
CA ASP A 58 -17.36 2.10 29.13
C ASP A 58 -17.47 3.58 29.56
N ARG A 59 -17.69 4.51 28.64
CA ARG A 59 -17.63 5.97 28.84
C ARG A 59 -16.30 6.43 29.47
N LYS A 60 -15.25 5.66 29.24
CA LYS A 60 -13.89 5.93 29.71
C LYS A 60 -12.92 5.93 28.55
N MET A 61 -12.06 6.95 28.51
CA MET A 61 -11.00 7.01 27.49
C MET A 61 -10.08 5.78 27.61
N PRO A 62 -9.78 5.10 26.49
CA PRO A 62 -8.78 4.04 26.48
C PRO A 62 -7.40 4.61 26.78
N ASP A 63 -6.48 3.73 27.18
CA ASP A 63 -5.06 4.07 27.25
C ASP A 63 -4.52 4.23 25.82
N LEU A 64 -4.32 5.47 25.40
CA LEU A 64 -3.93 5.81 24.03
C LEU A 64 -2.46 5.44 23.76
N GLU A 65 -1.57 5.51 24.76
CA GLU A 65 -0.17 5.15 24.58
C GLU A 65 0.01 3.64 24.45
N ALA A 66 -0.72 2.87 25.25
CA ALA A 66 -0.76 1.42 25.08
C ALA A 66 -1.27 1.03 23.69
N LEU A 67 -2.33 1.70 23.23
CA LEU A 67 -2.93 1.42 21.93
C LEU A 67 -2.02 1.82 20.75
N LYS A 68 -1.29 2.96 20.84
CA LYS A 68 -0.27 3.32 19.84
C LYS A 68 0.80 2.23 19.71
N SER A 69 1.30 1.75 20.86
CA SER A 69 2.30 0.70 20.90
C SER A 69 1.79 -0.60 20.29
N GLU A 70 0.54 -0.96 20.58
CA GLU A 70 -0.10 -2.15 20.02
C GLU A 70 -0.27 -2.03 18.49
N LEU A 71 -0.76 -0.90 17.98
CA LEU A 71 -0.90 -0.66 16.55
C LEU A 71 0.44 -0.69 15.82
N ALA A 72 1.48 -0.11 16.41
CA ALA A 72 2.82 -0.15 15.86
C ALA A 72 3.36 -1.60 15.78
N GLN A 73 3.15 -2.39 16.84
CA GLN A 73 3.56 -3.79 16.86
C GLN A 73 2.77 -4.64 15.86
N GLU A 74 1.46 -4.42 15.75
CA GLU A 74 0.63 -5.09 14.74
C GLU A 74 1.14 -4.84 13.31
N LEU A 75 1.57 -3.61 12.99
CA LEU A 75 2.15 -3.30 11.69
C LEU A 75 3.48 -4.04 11.47
N VAL A 76 4.35 -4.07 12.46
CA VAL A 76 5.63 -4.81 12.39
C VAL A 76 5.39 -6.30 12.18
N ASP A 77 4.49 -6.89 12.96
CA ASP A 77 4.16 -8.31 12.87
C ASP A 77 3.49 -8.65 11.50
N ALA A 78 2.62 -7.78 11.01
CA ALA A 78 1.99 -7.93 9.70
C ALA A 78 3.00 -7.83 8.56
N ALA A 79 3.91 -6.87 8.61
CA ALA A 79 4.98 -6.72 7.63
C ALA A 79 5.91 -7.95 7.59
N ALA A 80 6.21 -8.53 8.75
CA ALA A 80 7.03 -9.74 8.85
C ALA A 80 6.40 -10.95 8.14
N GLU A 81 5.08 -11.11 8.16
CA GLU A 81 4.37 -12.18 7.41
C GLU A 81 4.57 -12.04 5.89
N LEU A 82 4.79 -10.83 5.40
CA LEU A 82 5.09 -10.56 3.99
C LEU A 82 6.58 -10.72 3.67
N GLY A 83 7.43 -10.90 4.69
CA GLY A 83 8.89 -10.91 4.59
C GLY A 83 9.52 -9.52 4.58
N VAL A 84 8.77 -8.48 4.94
CA VAL A 84 9.25 -7.09 5.05
C VAL A 84 9.79 -6.87 6.44
N THR A 85 11.06 -6.45 6.55
CA THR A 85 11.76 -6.24 7.82
C THR A 85 12.06 -4.77 8.12
N ASP A 86 11.99 -3.89 7.13
CA ASP A 86 12.18 -2.44 7.30
C ASP A 86 10.82 -1.76 7.42
N VAL A 87 10.42 -1.49 8.67
CA VAL A 87 9.15 -0.83 9.02
C VAL A 87 9.46 0.49 9.70
N ARG A 88 8.97 1.58 9.12
CA ARG A 88 9.16 2.95 9.58
C ARG A 88 7.83 3.52 10.07
N ILE A 89 7.77 4.00 11.31
CA ILE A 89 6.56 4.58 11.92
C ILE A 89 6.94 5.93 12.48
N LEU A 90 6.38 7.02 11.93
CA LEU A 90 6.67 8.38 12.40
C LEU A 90 5.81 8.76 13.62
N GLY A 91 4.64 8.15 13.76
CA GLY A 91 3.81 8.26 14.96
C GLY A 91 3.12 9.60 15.17
N HIS A 92 2.88 10.35 14.09
CA HIS A 92 2.16 11.62 14.17
C HIS A 92 0.67 11.44 14.43
N ASP A 93 0.02 12.50 14.93
CA ASP A 93 -1.42 12.55 15.14
C ASP A 93 -2.15 12.60 13.78
N ASP A 94 -3.28 11.89 13.70
CA ASP A 94 -4.16 11.82 12.53
C ASP A 94 -5.57 12.40 12.80
N ALA A 95 -5.77 13.11 13.93
CA ALA A 95 -7.07 13.64 14.32
C ALA A 95 -7.60 14.68 13.31
N ILE A 96 -6.71 15.49 12.79
CA ILE A 96 -7.04 16.49 11.78
C ILE A 96 -6.14 16.24 10.56
N PRO A 97 -6.69 15.74 9.43
CA PRO A 97 -5.91 15.45 8.25
C PRO A 97 -5.53 16.74 7.51
N VAL A 98 -4.34 17.24 7.80
CA VAL A 98 -3.75 18.44 7.18
C VAL A 98 -2.32 18.15 6.72
N VAL A 99 -1.86 18.90 5.73
CA VAL A 99 -0.47 18.84 5.27
C VAL A 99 0.43 19.48 6.34
N VAL A 100 1.40 18.73 6.85
CA VAL A 100 2.32 19.14 7.92
C VAL A 100 3.75 19.15 7.39
N PRO A 101 4.44 20.32 7.36
CA PRO A 101 5.81 20.43 6.84
C PRO A 101 6.81 19.49 7.51
N GLN A 102 6.69 19.28 8.83
CA GLN A 102 7.57 18.36 9.54
C GLN A 102 7.42 16.92 9.03
N ILE A 103 6.19 16.46 8.79
CA ILE A 103 5.95 15.11 8.27
C ILE A 103 6.52 14.97 6.85
N ILE A 104 6.39 16.01 6.02
CA ILE A 104 6.99 16.04 4.68
C ILE A 104 8.52 15.89 4.77
N GLU A 105 9.18 16.61 5.69
CA GLU A 105 10.62 16.49 5.89
C GLU A 105 11.04 15.09 6.33
N GLU A 106 10.31 14.49 7.26
CA GLU A 106 10.59 13.15 7.75
C GLU A 106 10.36 12.06 6.67
N ILE A 107 9.30 12.19 5.86
CA ILE A 107 9.10 11.31 4.70
C ILE A 107 10.23 11.49 3.68
N ALA A 108 10.66 12.74 3.43
CA ALA A 108 11.78 13.01 2.52
C ALA A 108 13.11 12.46 3.04
N ASP A 109 13.31 12.42 4.37
CA ASP A 109 14.47 11.76 4.99
C ASP A 109 14.43 10.24 4.74
N VAL A 110 13.25 9.61 4.88
CA VAL A 110 13.09 8.19 4.58
C VAL A 110 13.36 7.92 3.09
N ILE A 111 12.85 8.75 2.19
CA ILE A 111 13.14 8.63 0.75
C ILE A 111 14.63 8.73 0.46
N GLY A 112 15.33 9.69 1.11
CA GLY A 112 16.77 9.88 0.96
C GLY A 112 17.62 8.74 1.53
N ASP A 113 17.14 8.06 2.57
CA ASP A 113 17.80 6.90 3.18
C ASP A 113 17.54 5.60 2.38
N VAL A 114 16.30 5.38 1.97
CA VAL A 114 15.85 4.15 1.28
C VAL A 114 16.24 4.17 -0.20
N LEU A 115 16.30 5.33 -0.83
CA LEU A 115 16.51 5.52 -2.28
C LEU A 115 15.59 4.62 -3.12
N PRO A 116 14.26 4.76 -3.02
CA PRO A 116 13.34 3.85 -3.65
C PRO A 116 13.31 4.02 -5.18
N ASP A 117 13.37 2.91 -5.91
CA ASP A 117 13.06 2.88 -7.35
C ASP A 117 11.55 3.06 -7.59
N ILE A 118 10.74 2.52 -6.67
CA ILE A 118 9.27 2.55 -6.71
C ILE A 118 8.72 3.06 -5.39
N ILE A 119 7.74 3.99 -5.46
CA ILE A 119 6.87 4.33 -4.34
C ILE A 119 5.46 3.85 -4.62
N ILE A 120 4.82 3.22 -3.62
CA ILE A 120 3.40 2.83 -3.65
C ILE A 120 2.70 3.57 -2.51
N THR A 121 1.61 4.28 -2.80
CA THR A 121 0.84 5.03 -1.79
C THR A 121 -0.64 5.14 -2.17
N HIS A 122 -1.44 5.84 -1.37
CA HIS A 122 -2.86 6.05 -1.66
C HIS A 122 -3.09 6.89 -2.91
N ALA A 123 -4.31 6.83 -3.42
CA ALA A 123 -4.72 7.74 -4.49
C ALA A 123 -4.94 9.16 -3.95
N PRO A 124 -4.55 10.22 -4.68
CA PRO A 124 -4.74 11.61 -4.24
C PRO A 124 -6.22 12.01 -4.12
N TYR A 125 -7.11 11.21 -4.68
CA TYR A 125 -8.57 11.35 -4.62
C TYR A 125 -9.24 10.26 -3.77
N ASP A 126 -8.52 9.65 -2.83
CA ASP A 126 -9.10 8.67 -1.89
C ASP A 126 -10.24 9.32 -1.09
N SER A 127 -11.32 8.56 -0.87
CA SER A 127 -12.48 9.03 -0.11
C SER A 127 -12.21 9.21 1.39
N VAL A 128 -11.10 8.69 1.88
CA VAL A 128 -10.62 8.90 3.25
C VAL A 128 -9.68 10.10 3.26
N PRO A 129 -10.06 11.24 3.87
CA PRO A 129 -9.24 12.46 3.81
C PRO A 129 -7.80 12.27 4.27
N GLY A 130 -7.57 11.47 5.31
CA GLY A 130 -6.22 11.15 5.80
C GLY A 130 -5.34 10.47 4.77
N HIS A 131 -5.90 9.62 3.89
CA HIS A 131 -5.18 8.97 2.81
C HIS A 131 -4.76 9.97 1.72
N ALA A 132 -5.68 10.84 1.31
CA ALA A 132 -5.39 11.87 0.30
C ALA A 132 -4.29 12.83 0.80
N VAL A 133 -4.35 13.25 2.07
CA VAL A 133 -3.34 14.11 2.70
C VAL A 133 -1.99 13.38 2.82
N ALA A 134 -1.97 12.10 3.18
CA ALA A 134 -0.73 11.32 3.22
C ALA A 134 -0.07 11.23 1.83
N THR A 135 -0.87 11.09 0.77
CA THR A 135 -0.39 11.12 -0.61
C THR A 135 0.17 12.48 -0.99
N GLU A 136 -0.52 13.57 -0.66
CA GLU A 136 -0.02 14.92 -0.93
C GLU A 136 1.32 15.17 -0.24
N MET A 137 1.43 14.81 1.05
CA MET A 137 2.70 14.92 1.79
C MET A 137 3.80 14.04 1.16
N THR A 138 3.46 12.84 0.66
CA THR A 138 4.39 11.96 -0.04
C THR A 138 4.93 12.62 -1.32
N LEU A 139 4.06 13.20 -2.14
CA LEU A 139 4.46 13.86 -3.39
C LEU A 139 5.33 15.10 -3.11
N LEU A 140 4.99 15.89 -2.10
CA LEU A 140 5.81 17.03 -1.65
C LEU A 140 7.17 16.57 -1.09
N ALA A 141 7.20 15.46 -0.37
CA ALA A 141 8.44 14.87 0.14
C ALA A 141 9.35 14.34 -0.98
N MET A 142 8.76 13.78 -2.04
CA MET A 142 9.51 13.38 -3.24
C MET A 142 10.16 14.59 -3.93
N GLU A 143 9.42 15.68 -4.06
CA GLU A 143 9.99 16.93 -4.60
C GLU A 143 11.15 17.43 -3.73
N ALA A 144 10.98 17.45 -2.41
CA ALA A 144 12.04 17.83 -1.48
C ALA A 144 13.26 16.89 -1.57
N ALA A 145 13.05 15.57 -1.68
CA ALA A 145 14.12 14.58 -1.78
C ALA A 145 14.87 14.63 -3.13
N SER A 146 14.25 15.17 -4.18
CA SER A 146 14.87 15.32 -5.51
C SER A 146 15.89 16.45 -5.57
N GLY A 147 15.89 17.36 -4.60
CA GLY A 147 16.77 18.51 -4.49
C GLY A 147 17.91 18.31 -3.49
N ILE A 148 18.80 19.34 -3.41
CA ILE A 148 19.83 19.42 -2.37
C ILE A 148 19.16 19.91 -1.08
N ARG A 149 19.28 19.12 -0.01
CA ARG A 149 18.71 19.45 1.30
C ARG A 149 19.83 19.88 2.26
N PRO A 150 19.88 21.16 2.69
CA PRO A 150 20.90 21.64 3.62
C PRO A 150 20.92 20.83 4.92
N GLY A 151 22.10 20.41 5.36
CA GLY A 151 22.30 19.65 6.60
C GLY A 151 21.96 18.17 6.51
N LYS A 152 21.57 17.65 5.33
CA LYS A 152 21.32 16.22 5.10
C LYS A 152 22.43 15.61 4.23
N ASN A 153 22.79 14.36 4.51
CA ASN A 153 23.82 13.61 3.76
C ASN A 153 23.22 12.63 2.73
N TYR A 154 21.98 12.86 2.31
CA TYR A 154 21.35 12.06 1.27
C TYR A 154 21.62 12.66 -0.10
N PRO A 155 21.92 11.83 -1.12
CA PRO A 155 21.99 12.33 -2.49
C PRO A 155 20.58 12.76 -2.94
N PRO A 156 20.48 13.77 -3.84
CA PRO A 156 19.23 14.04 -4.53
C PRO A 156 18.69 12.77 -5.17
N HIS A 157 17.43 12.43 -4.88
CA HIS A 157 16.83 11.20 -5.35
C HIS A 157 15.40 11.40 -5.83
N LYS A 158 15.10 10.83 -7.00
CA LYS A 158 13.75 10.77 -7.56
C LYS A 158 13.41 9.34 -7.90
N PRO A 159 12.32 8.78 -7.35
CA PRO A 159 11.86 7.45 -7.72
C PRO A 159 11.60 7.33 -9.22
N SER A 160 11.90 6.17 -9.80
CA SER A 160 11.63 5.91 -11.22
C SER A 160 10.14 5.85 -11.52
N GLN A 161 9.33 5.38 -10.57
CA GLN A 161 7.89 5.28 -10.72
C GLN A 161 7.16 5.44 -9.38
N VAL A 162 5.95 5.98 -9.45
CA VAL A 162 5.01 6.07 -8.32
C VAL A 162 3.70 5.43 -8.73
N PHE A 163 3.17 4.59 -7.87
CA PHE A 163 1.89 3.92 -8.05
C PHE A 163 0.92 4.29 -6.94
N PHE A 164 -0.29 4.61 -7.33
CA PHE A 164 -1.41 4.82 -6.42
C PHE A 164 -2.26 3.57 -6.33
N HIS A 165 -2.72 3.22 -5.14
CA HIS A 165 -3.68 2.12 -4.96
C HIS A 165 -4.97 2.39 -5.72
N ALA A 166 -5.39 1.46 -6.57
CA ALA A 166 -6.67 1.48 -7.25
C ALA A 166 -7.69 0.63 -6.46
N VAL A 167 -8.05 1.09 -5.25
CA VAL A 167 -8.93 0.32 -4.36
C VAL A 167 -10.39 0.58 -4.71
N ALA A 168 -11.10 -0.47 -5.11
CA ALA A 168 -12.54 -0.42 -5.36
C ALA A 168 -13.31 -0.05 -4.07
N GLY A 169 -14.27 0.86 -4.19
CA GLY A 169 -15.15 1.26 -3.08
C GLY A 169 -14.61 2.35 -2.15
N ARG A 170 -13.35 2.75 -2.25
CA ARG A 170 -12.79 3.92 -1.56
C ARG A 170 -12.87 5.21 -2.36
N THR A 171 -13.57 5.17 -3.44
CA THR A 171 -13.68 6.27 -4.36
C THR A 171 -15.00 7.00 -4.14
N ASN A 172 -14.96 8.33 -4.09
CA ASN A 172 -16.17 9.12 -3.98
C ASN A 172 -17.05 8.88 -5.23
N VAL A 173 -18.23 8.30 -5.03
CA VAL A 173 -19.17 7.95 -6.10
C VAL A 173 -19.58 9.16 -6.94
N GLN A 174 -19.41 10.38 -6.41
CA GLN A 174 -19.78 11.62 -7.09
C GLN A 174 -18.75 12.05 -8.15
N GLU A 175 -17.53 11.53 -8.14
CA GLU A 175 -16.52 11.82 -9.15
C GLU A 175 -16.51 10.76 -10.27
N THR A 176 -17.67 10.50 -10.85
CA THR A 176 -17.89 9.47 -11.87
C THR A 176 -17.15 9.68 -13.19
N ASN A 177 -16.50 10.83 -13.38
CA ASN A 177 -15.87 11.20 -14.66
C ASN A 177 -14.37 10.88 -14.75
N ILE A 178 -13.73 10.44 -13.66
CA ILE A 178 -12.34 10.03 -13.69
C ILE A 178 -12.31 8.51 -13.84
N SER A 179 -11.78 8.05 -14.95
CA SER A 179 -11.53 6.63 -15.16
C SER A 179 -10.60 6.12 -14.05
N ARG A 180 -11.13 5.30 -13.15
CA ARG A 180 -10.40 4.65 -12.05
C ARG A 180 -10.06 3.20 -12.40
N VAL A 181 -9.97 2.94 -13.68
CA VAL A 181 -9.47 1.68 -14.19
C VAL A 181 -7.99 1.60 -13.83
N PRO A 182 -7.54 0.55 -13.14
CA PRO A 182 -6.13 0.39 -12.86
C PRO A 182 -5.34 0.36 -14.17
N THR A 183 -4.21 1.05 -14.19
CA THR A 183 -3.29 1.01 -15.33
C THR A 183 -2.37 -0.20 -15.25
N HIS A 184 -2.20 -0.73 -14.04
CA HIS A 184 -1.38 -1.90 -13.74
C HIS A 184 -2.15 -2.81 -12.79
N VAL A 185 -2.04 -4.09 -13.02
CA VAL A 185 -2.63 -5.12 -12.16
C VAL A 185 -1.53 -6.12 -11.81
N VAL A 186 -1.29 -6.32 -10.53
CA VAL A 186 -0.31 -7.28 -10.04
C VAL A 186 -1.03 -8.55 -9.61
N ASP A 187 -0.66 -9.68 -10.23
CA ASP A 187 -1.14 -10.99 -9.83
C ASP A 187 -0.57 -11.37 -8.46
N ILE A 188 -1.46 -11.53 -7.48
CA ILE A 188 -1.09 -11.92 -6.12
C ILE A 188 -1.63 -13.32 -5.77
N THR A 189 -2.03 -14.11 -6.77
CA THR A 189 -2.62 -15.43 -6.54
C THR A 189 -1.74 -16.31 -5.64
N ASP A 190 -0.42 -16.30 -5.86
CA ASP A 190 0.53 -17.09 -5.08
C ASP A 190 0.91 -16.44 -3.74
N SER A 191 0.59 -15.17 -3.52
CA SER A 191 0.93 -14.41 -2.31
C SER A 191 -0.26 -13.97 -1.47
N VAL A 192 -1.49 -14.18 -1.94
CA VAL A 192 -2.71 -13.76 -1.22
C VAL A 192 -2.80 -14.37 0.18
N TYR A 193 -2.30 -15.60 0.37
CA TYR A 193 -2.28 -16.25 1.68
C TYR A 193 -1.33 -15.54 2.66
N LYS A 194 -0.21 -14.97 2.19
CA LYS A 194 0.69 -14.15 3.01
C LYS A 194 0.03 -12.84 3.41
N LYS A 195 -0.66 -12.19 2.46
CA LYS A 195 -1.47 -11.01 2.76
C LYS A 195 -2.54 -11.31 3.82
N ALA A 196 -3.25 -12.43 3.70
CA ALA A 196 -4.23 -12.87 4.69
C ALA A 196 -3.58 -13.13 6.07
N ALA A 197 -2.41 -13.76 6.10
CA ALA A 197 -1.64 -13.99 7.34
C ALA A 197 -1.21 -12.64 7.99
N ALA A 198 -0.74 -11.70 7.17
CA ALA A 198 -0.39 -10.35 7.63
C ALA A 198 -1.61 -9.64 8.23
N MET A 199 -2.76 -9.68 7.55
CA MET A 199 -4.00 -9.10 8.05
C MET A 199 -4.43 -9.75 9.39
N ASN A 200 -4.18 -11.04 9.61
CA ASN A 200 -4.48 -11.72 10.87
C ASN A 200 -3.71 -11.17 12.08
N ARG A 201 -2.64 -10.40 11.86
CA ARG A 201 -1.88 -9.74 12.93
C ARG A 201 -2.54 -8.45 13.41
N MET A 202 -3.41 -7.84 12.61
CA MET A 202 -4.02 -6.53 12.88
C MET A 202 -5.38 -6.66 13.58
N ARG A 203 -5.42 -7.35 14.71
CA ARG A 203 -6.65 -7.73 15.44
C ARG A 203 -7.38 -6.54 16.02
N THR A 204 -6.66 -5.57 16.58
CA THR A 204 -7.27 -4.37 17.16
C THR A 204 -7.98 -3.52 16.11
N GLN A 205 -7.62 -3.72 14.84
CA GLN A 205 -8.20 -3.02 13.69
C GLN A 205 -9.35 -3.80 13.03
N GLY A 206 -9.77 -4.90 13.66
CA GLY A 206 -10.94 -5.69 13.24
C GLY A 206 -10.63 -6.76 12.19
N TYR A 207 -9.34 -7.10 12.00
CA TYR A 207 -8.93 -8.20 11.12
C TYR A 207 -8.68 -9.48 11.92
N GLY A 208 -8.67 -10.60 11.23
CA GLY A 208 -8.47 -11.93 11.80
C GLY A 208 -9.11 -13.02 10.94
N PRO A 209 -8.79 -14.31 11.18
CA PRO A 209 -9.25 -15.43 10.34
C PRO A 209 -10.76 -15.52 10.16
N ASP A 210 -11.52 -15.14 11.20
CA ASP A 210 -12.97 -15.17 11.20
C ASP A 210 -13.61 -13.79 10.91
N SER A 211 -12.79 -12.80 10.57
CA SER A 211 -13.28 -11.44 10.33
C SER A 211 -14.06 -11.36 9.01
N PRO A 212 -15.35 -10.94 9.05
CA PRO A 212 -16.10 -10.68 7.83
C PRO A 212 -15.45 -9.57 6.97
N GLN A 213 -14.78 -8.61 7.61
CA GLN A 213 -14.09 -7.54 6.91
C GLN A 213 -12.88 -8.05 6.13
N GLN A 214 -12.10 -8.95 6.70
CA GLN A 214 -10.97 -9.55 6.02
C GLN A 214 -11.42 -10.38 4.81
N ARG A 215 -12.46 -11.19 4.97
CA ARG A 215 -13.05 -11.95 3.86
C ARG A 215 -13.53 -11.03 2.75
N LYS A 216 -14.24 -9.95 3.11
CA LYS A 216 -14.72 -8.96 2.16
C LYS A 216 -13.57 -8.29 1.37
N LEU A 217 -12.44 -8.01 1.99
CA LEU A 217 -11.28 -7.44 1.29
C LEU A 217 -10.69 -8.45 0.31
N GLY A 218 -10.44 -9.68 0.73
CA GLY A 218 -9.89 -10.72 -0.15
C GLY A 218 -10.82 -11.07 -1.30
N GLU A 219 -12.10 -11.30 -1.04
CA GLU A 219 -13.06 -11.76 -2.05
C GLU A 219 -13.58 -10.61 -2.93
N ALA A 220 -13.95 -9.47 -2.31
CA ALA A 220 -14.63 -8.39 -3.01
C ALA A 220 -13.69 -7.33 -3.59
N ILE A 221 -12.46 -7.22 -3.11
CA ILE A 221 -11.47 -6.28 -3.65
C ILE A 221 -10.44 -7.04 -4.48
N ASP A 222 -9.64 -7.90 -3.88
CA ASP A 222 -8.57 -8.59 -4.59
C ASP A 222 -9.12 -9.59 -5.62
N GLY A 223 -10.20 -10.32 -5.27
CA GLY A 223 -10.89 -11.22 -6.20
C GLY A 223 -11.58 -10.45 -7.33
N HIS A 224 -12.24 -9.32 -7.03
CA HIS A 224 -12.86 -8.48 -8.06
C HIS A 224 -11.81 -7.90 -9.02
N MET A 225 -10.69 -7.43 -8.50
CA MET A 225 -9.58 -6.95 -9.32
C MET A 225 -9.02 -8.08 -10.21
N GLY A 226 -8.93 -9.30 -9.67
CA GLY A 226 -8.53 -10.50 -10.41
C GLY A 226 -9.44 -10.80 -11.60
N ILE A 227 -10.75 -10.60 -11.48
CA ILE A 227 -11.72 -10.82 -12.59
C ILE A 227 -11.36 -9.98 -13.81
N HIS A 228 -10.96 -8.71 -13.62
CA HIS A 228 -10.57 -7.84 -14.74
C HIS A 228 -9.35 -8.35 -15.50
N ALA A 229 -8.43 -9.00 -14.79
CA ALA A 229 -7.20 -9.57 -15.38
C ALA A 229 -7.33 -11.07 -15.69
N ARG A 230 -8.50 -11.69 -15.45
CA ARG A 230 -8.75 -13.12 -15.62
C ARG A 230 -7.81 -14.01 -14.79
N ILE A 231 -7.49 -13.58 -13.59
CA ILE A 231 -6.68 -14.30 -12.61
C ILE A 231 -7.45 -14.38 -11.28
N PRO A 232 -7.12 -15.32 -10.36
CA PRO A 232 -7.87 -15.47 -9.12
C PRO A 232 -7.83 -14.24 -8.22
N TYR A 233 -6.65 -13.67 -7.96
CA TYR A 233 -6.47 -12.53 -7.06
C TYR A 233 -5.47 -11.54 -7.62
N ALA A 234 -5.79 -10.26 -7.52
CA ALA A 234 -4.92 -9.18 -7.98
C ALA A 234 -5.03 -7.94 -7.12
N GLU A 235 -3.97 -7.14 -7.13
CA GLU A 235 -3.95 -5.78 -6.62
C GLU A 235 -3.82 -4.79 -7.79
N GLY A 236 -4.64 -3.73 -7.78
CA GLY A 236 -4.69 -2.75 -8.85
C GLY A 236 -3.96 -1.47 -8.49
N PHE A 237 -3.29 -0.89 -9.48
CA PHE A 237 -2.51 0.33 -9.33
C PHE A 237 -2.74 1.30 -10.49
N ILE A 238 -2.58 2.58 -10.19
CA ILE A 238 -2.58 3.66 -11.18
C ILE A 238 -1.20 4.30 -11.16
N ALA A 239 -0.52 4.29 -12.29
CA ALA A 239 0.77 4.96 -12.40
C ALA A 239 0.60 6.47 -12.32
N HIS A 240 1.42 7.14 -11.51
CA HIS A 240 1.45 8.59 -11.40
C HIS A 240 1.92 9.25 -12.69
N ASN A 241 2.98 8.71 -13.28
CA ASN A 241 3.50 9.19 -14.55
C ASN A 241 3.16 8.21 -15.68
N PRO A 242 2.80 8.71 -16.86
CA PRO A 242 2.63 7.86 -18.02
C PRO A 242 3.97 7.24 -18.44
N SER A 243 3.93 6.00 -18.92
CA SER A 243 5.08 5.41 -19.62
C SER A 243 5.21 6.04 -21.00
N VAL A 244 6.43 6.42 -21.38
CA VAL A 244 6.71 7.06 -22.67
C VAL A 244 7.46 6.09 -23.57
N TYR A 245 6.89 5.82 -24.73
CA TYR A 245 7.45 4.91 -25.73
C TYR A 245 7.62 5.63 -27.08
N THR A 246 8.59 5.21 -27.86
CA THR A 246 8.72 5.65 -29.26
C THR A 246 7.77 4.89 -30.20
N THR A 247 7.38 3.67 -29.81
CA THR A 247 6.37 2.83 -30.48
C THR A 247 5.57 2.12 -29.40
N LEU A 248 4.34 1.72 -29.69
CA LEU A 248 3.54 0.96 -28.73
C LEU A 248 4.17 -0.42 -28.48
N PRO A 249 4.44 -0.79 -27.21
CA PRO A 249 4.96 -2.10 -26.88
C PRO A 249 3.88 -3.17 -26.97
N VAL A 250 4.26 -4.42 -27.25
CA VAL A 250 3.37 -5.59 -27.14
C VAL A 250 3.46 -6.17 -25.73
N VAL A 251 4.68 -6.35 -25.24
CA VAL A 251 4.98 -6.87 -23.89
C VAL A 251 6.05 -6.00 -23.26
N ILE A 252 5.90 -5.69 -21.99
CA ILE A 252 6.87 -4.96 -21.17
C ILE A 252 7.53 -5.97 -20.22
N GLU A 253 8.78 -5.74 -19.86
CA GLU A 253 9.49 -6.58 -18.86
C GLU A 253 8.66 -6.62 -17.56
N GLY A 254 8.36 -7.84 -17.10
CA GLY A 254 7.51 -8.07 -15.92
C GLY A 254 6.01 -8.17 -16.20
N GLU A 255 5.55 -7.84 -17.40
CA GLU A 255 4.17 -8.15 -17.81
C GLU A 255 4.03 -9.63 -18.20
N ARG A 256 2.85 -10.16 -17.92
CA ARG A 256 2.44 -11.43 -18.51
C ARG A 256 2.03 -11.20 -19.96
N ASP A 257 2.46 -12.09 -20.84
CA ASP A 257 2.06 -12.04 -22.24
C ASP A 257 0.53 -12.18 -22.36
N PRO A 258 -0.17 -11.19 -22.90
CA PRO A 258 -1.62 -11.26 -23.03
C PRO A 258 -2.11 -12.40 -23.93
N SER A 259 -1.27 -12.92 -24.83
CA SER A 259 -1.63 -14.06 -25.69
C SER A 259 -1.87 -15.35 -24.88
N HIS A 260 -1.27 -15.48 -23.71
CA HIS A 260 -1.41 -16.63 -22.82
C HIS A 260 -2.54 -16.48 -21.75
N MET A 261 -3.28 -15.38 -21.75
CA MET A 261 -4.35 -15.18 -20.74
C MET A 261 -5.44 -16.23 -20.79
N THR A 262 -5.71 -16.80 -21.97
CA THR A 262 -6.68 -17.90 -22.12
C THR A 262 -6.13 -19.18 -21.50
N ASP A 263 -4.83 -19.45 -21.69
CA ASP A 263 -4.16 -20.65 -21.15
C ASP A 263 -4.13 -20.60 -19.61
N MET A 264 -3.93 -19.42 -19.02
CA MET A 264 -4.00 -19.25 -17.57
C MET A 264 -5.37 -19.60 -16.96
N LEU A 265 -6.46 -19.36 -17.68
CA LEU A 265 -7.79 -19.81 -17.25
C LEU A 265 -7.93 -21.32 -17.31
N LEU A 266 -7.34 -21.94 -18.32
CA LEU A 266 -7.36 -23.39 -18.50
C LEU A 266 -6.46 -24.10 -17.47
N ASP A 267 -5.31 -23.52 -17.14
CA ASP A 267 -4.37 -24.05 -16.12
C ASP A 267 -5.01 -24.06 -14.72
N ASN A 268 -5.90 -23.11 -14.44
CA ASN A 268 -6.64 -23.05 -13.18
C ASN A 268 -7.93 -23.91 -13.19
N TYR A 269 -8.33 -24.42 -14.35
CA TYR A 269 -9.48 -25.31 -14.45
C TYR A 269 -9.05 -26.76 -14.16
N LYS A 270 -9.39 -27.26 -12.97
CA LYS A 270 -9.28 -28.69 -12.65
C LYS A 270 -10.65 -29.31 -12.89
N PRO A 271 -10.81 -30.15 -13.94
CA PRO A 271 -12.05 -30.89 -14.09
C PRO A 271 -12.26 -31.77 -12.86
N GLN A 272 -13.49 -31.79 -12.34
CA GLN A 272 -13.89 -32.65 -11.23
C GLN A 272 -13.91 -34.10 -11.63
#